data_1161f8b61491e77d481344d77fec4e41
#
_entry.id   1161f8b61491e77d481344d77fec4e41
#
_cell.length_a   1.000
_cell.length_b   1.000
_cell.length_c   1.000
_cell.angle_alpha   90.00
_cell.angle_beta   90.00
_cell.angle_gamma   90.00
#
_symmetry.space_group_name_H-M   'P 1'
#
loop_
_entity.id
_entity.type
_entity.pdbx_description
1 polymer ?
#
loop_
_entity_poly.entity_id
_entity_poly.type
_entity_poly.pdbx_seq_one_letter_code
_entity_poly.pdbx_strand_id
1 'polypeptide(L)'
;MLRLGRRDLRAVLDCLRMTYATLDLEAFPRQVIAGLRRVVRAPFGSYNEIDHRAARIRYVVEPAAAQVPHLEMVVRQYLHEQPVVAHYRRTGDGSPHKLSDFVTRQEFHRLGIYNENYRRTGVEYQMTFMVQSLQRPSPSTIAIALDRGRADSDFTERDRAILKLVRPHLMTAYGNAETVSALRRTAPTTSAAPETRRREIIVLRRNGQHLMSPRAGHWLHLYSQDGSSRGGHLPDDLSTGSGGSPCVWAATIPCRARRGPCSWRARTRASACA
;
A
#
# COMPACT_ATOMS: atom_id res chain seq x y z
N MET A 1 -15.48 26.34 4.34
CA MET A 1 -15.00 25.18 3.58
C MET A 1 -13.94 25.65 2.59
N LEU A 2 -12.72 25.14 2.67
CA LEU A 2 -11.62 25.56 1.79
C LEU A 2 -11.92 25.08 0.35
N ARG A 3 -11.91 25.99 -0.63
CA ARG A 3 -12.14 25.63 -2.04
C ARG A 3 -10.79 25.44 -2.73
N LEU A 4 -10.56 24.27 -3.29
CA LEU A 4 -9.42 24.01 -4.17
C LEU A 4 -9.67 24.62 -5.55
N GLY A 5 -8.67 25.28 -6.12
CA GLY A 5 -8.74 25.86 -7.44
C GLY A 5 -8.64 24.84 -8.57
N ARG A 6 -8.99 25.22 -9.80
CA ARG A 6 -8.87 24.35 -11.00
C ARG A 6 -7.45 23.81 -11.19
N ARG A 7 -6.44 24.63 -10.91
CA ARG A 7 -5.03 24.23 -10.99
C ARG A 7 -4.69 23.11 -10.01
N ASP A 8 -5.23 23.21 -8.78
CA ASP A 8 -5.01 22.20 -7.73
C ASP A 8 -5.63 20.87 -8.11
N LEU A 9 -6.89 20.92 -8.57
CA LEU A 9 -7.61 19.71 -9.00
C LEU A 9 -6.93 19.04 -10.19
N ARG A 10 -6.40 19.80 -11.15
CA ARG A 10 -5.62 19.22 -12.27
C ARG A 10 -4.36 18.54 -11.77
N ALA A 11 -3.59 19.19 -10.88
CA ALA A 11 -2.39 18.60 -10.30
C ALA A 11 -2.69 17.32 -9.49
N VAL A 12 -3.81 17.31 -8.75
CA VAL A 12 -4.29 16.12 -8.04
C VAL A 12 -4.62 14.99 -9.02
N LEU A 13 -5.37 15.28 -10.10
CA LEU A 13 -5.71 14.26 -11.11
C LEU A 13 -4.47 13.68 -11.78
N ASP A 14 -3.48 14.50 -12.11
CA ASP A 14 -2.22 14.04 -12.69
C ASP A 14 -1.44 13.14 -11.71
N CYS A 15 -1.41 13.51 -10.43
CA CYS A 15 -0.82 12.69 -9.37
C CYS A 15 -1.53 11.34 -9.26
N LEU A 16 -2.85 11.33 -9.23
CA LEU A 16 -3.66 10.11 -9.12
C LEU A 16 -3.46 9.20 -10.34
N ARG A 17 -3.43 9.77 -11.55
CA ARG A 17 -3.18 9.00 -12.78
C ARG A 17 -1.85 8.25 -12.71
N MET A 18 -0.77 8.94 -12.30
CA MET A 18 0.54 8.31 -12.13
C MET A 18 0.52 7.23 -11.04
N THR A 19 -0.14 7.50 -9.93
CA THR A 19 -0.24 6.55 -8.81
C THR A 19 -0.97 5.26 -9.20
N TYR A 20 -2.11 5.37 -9.88
CA TYR A 20 -2.88 4.20 -10.31
C TYR A 20 -2.22 3.41 -11.46
N ALA A 21 -1.38 4.06 -12.26
CA ALA A 21 -0.59 3.37 -13.28
C ALA A 21 0.51 2.49 -12.69
N THR A 22 0.89 2.69 -11.41
CA THR A 22 1.97 1.98 -10.75
C THR A 22 1.44 0.75 -10.02
N LEU A 23 1.67 -0.42 -10.58
CA LEU A 23 1.31 -1.72 -10.00
C LEU A 23 2.51 -2.48 -9.42
N ASP A 24 3.67 -1.85 -9.40
CA ASP A 24 4.91 -2.40 -8.84
C ASP A 24 5.18 -1.80 -7.46
N LEU A 25 5.24 -2.65 -6.44
CA LEU A 25 5.52 -2.24 -5.06
C LEU A 25 6.91 -1.64 -4.86
N GLU A 26 7.88 -1.99 -5.71
CA GLU A 26 9.23 -1.42 -5.62
C GLU A 26 9.27 0.01 -6.16
N ALA A 27 8.56 0.28 -7.26
CA ALA A 27 8.47 1.60 -7.87
C ALA A 27 7.48 2.53 -7.15
N PHE A 28 6.47 1.97 -6.46
CA PHE A 28 5.36 2.70 -5.84
C PHE A 28 5.83 3.85 -4.93
N PRO A 29 6.75 3.65 -3.97
CA PRO A 29 7.19 4.72 -3.05
C PRO A 29 7.73 5.95 -3.78
N ARG A 30 8.65 5.75 -4.74
CA ARG A 30 9.27 6.86 -5.48
C ARG A 30 8.27 7.64 -6.30
N GLN A 31 7.36 6.96 -7.00
CA GLN A 31 6.35 7.61 -7.83
C GLN A 31 5.34 8.40 -7.01
N VAL A 32 4.90 7.84 -5.89
CA VAL A 32 3.98 8.53 -4.96
C VAL A 32 4.64 9.80 -4.41
N ILE A 33 5.86 9.70 -3.86
CA ILE A 33 6.56 10.87 -3.33
C ILE A 33 6.74 11.93 -4.42
N ALA A 34 7.20 11.55 -5.61
CA ALA A 34 7.40 12.49 -6.72
C ALA A 34 6.11 13.22 -7.12
N GLY A 35 4.99 12.50 -7.16
CA GLY A 35 3.67 13.10 -7.42
C GLY A 35 3.24 14.07 -6.34
N LEU A 36 3.30 13.66 -5.07
CA LEU A 36 2.88 14.47 -3.92
C LEU A 36 3.73 15.73 -3.75
N ARG A 37 5.04 15.64 -3.90
CA ARG A 37 5.95 16.80 -3.81
C ARG A 37 5.60 17.88 -4.83
N ARG A 38 5.15 17.52 -6.03
CA ARG A 38 4.70 18.48 -7.04
C ARG A 38 3.39 19.15 -6.66
N VAL A 39 2.44 18.39 -6.12
CA VAL A 39 1.08 18.91 -5.79
C VAL A 39 1.13 19.88 -4.62
N VAL A 40 1.89 19.58 -3.57
CA VAL A 40 2.01 20.44 -2.37
C VAL A 40 3.34 21.21 -2.31
N ARG A 41 4.15 21.19 -3.37
CA ARG A 41 5.42 21.92 -3.49
C ARG A 41 6.36 21.68 -2.29
N ALA A 42 6.63 20.43 -1.99
CA ALA A 42 7.61 20.05 -0.97
C ALA A 42 8.96 19.73 -1.61
N PRO A 43 10.08 20.36 -1.17
CA PRO A 43 11.41 20.05 -1.69
C PRO A 43 11.87 18.63 -1.35
N PHE A 44 11.40 18.07 -0.23
CA PHE A 44 11.73 16.71 0.21
C PHE A 44 10.47 15.91 0.48
N GLY A 45 10.61 14.59 0.44
CA GLY A 45 9.56 13.68 0.86
C GLY A 45 10.12 12.31 1.18
N SER A 46 9.47 11.59 2.08
CA SER A 46 9.84 10.24 2.47
C SER A 46 8.63 9.31 2.54
N TYR A 47 8.89 8.07 2.21
CA TYR A 47 7.97 6.94 2.35
C TYR A 47 8.60 5.98 3.37
N ASN A 48 7.91 5.73 4.45
CA ASN A 48 8.43 4.99 5.58
C ASN A 48 7.49 3.81 5.85
N GLU A 49 7.95 2.60 5.57
CA GLU A 49 7.23 1.36 5.81
C GLU A 49 7.88 0.63 6.98
N ILE A 50 7.13 0.44 8.05
CA ILE A 50 7.57 -0.23 9.27
C ILE A 50 6.84 -1.55 9.38
N ASP A 51 7.55 -2.65 9.22
CA ASP A 51 7.07 -4.00 9.52
C ASP A 51 7.25 -4.27 11.01
N HIS A 52 6.14 -4.31 11.74
CA HIS A 52 6.15 -4.51 13.20
C HIS A 52 6.48 -5.95 13.62
N ARG A 53 6.24 -6.94 12.74
CA ARG A 53 6.55 -8.35 13.02
C ARG A 53 8.00 -8.65 12.78
N ALA A 54 8.55 -8.19 11.66
CA ALA A 54 9.94 -8.40 11.30
C ALA A 54 10.89 -7.38 11.93
N ALA A 55 10.38 -6.38 12.68
CA ALA A 55 11.13 -5.25 13.23
C ALA A 55 12.02 -4.56 12.16
N ARG A 56 11.54 -4.51 10.92
CA ARG A 56 12.26 -3.93 9.78
C ARG A 56 11.63 -2.61 9.36
N ILE A 57 12.49 -1.68 8.95
CA ILE A 57 12.10 -0.39 8.41
C ILE A 57 12.62 -0.33 6.98
N ARG A 58 11.70 -0.08 6.04
CA ARG A 58 12.02 0.28 4.67
C ARG A 58 11.68 1.75 4.51
N TYR A 59 12.61 2.54 4.02
CA TYR A 59 12.38 3.94 3.74
C TYR A 59 12.91 4.32 2.36
N VAL A 60 12.23 5.25 1.73
CA VAL A 60 12.63 5.88 0.47
C VAL A 60 12.55 7.38 0.68
N VAL A 61 13.63 8.09 0.38
CA VAL A 61 13.71 9.55 0.48
C VAL A 61 13.92 10.14 -0.91
N GLU A 62 13.21 11.20 -1.22
CA GLU A 62 13.36 11.95 -2.47
C GLU A 62 13.51 13.45 -2.20
N PRO A 63 14.54 14.08 -2.79
CA PRO A 63 15.58 13.50 -3.64
C PRO A 63 16.51 12.57 -2.84
N ALA A 64 17.10 11.58 -3.51
CA ALA A 64 17.98 10.60 -2.85
C ALA A 64 19.19 11.24 -2.14
N ALA A 65 19.64 12.40 -2.58
CA ALA A 65 20.71 13.16 -1.94
C ALA A 65 20.35 13.67 -0.52
N ALA A 66 19.06 13.68 -0.16
CA ALA A 66 18.60 14.06 1.17
C ALA A 66 18.63 12.87 2.16
N GLN A 67 19.03 11.70 1.73
CA GLN A 67 19.11 10.52 2.59
C GLN A 67 20.28 10.65 3.58
N VAL A 68 19.98 10.50 4.87
CA VAL A 68 20.98 10.55 5.94
C VAL A 68 21.58 9.15 6.14
N PRO A 69 22.92 9.01 6.23
CA PRO A 69 23.54 7.78 6.68
C PRO A 69 22.99 7.35 8.05
N HIS A 70 22.80 6.05 8.25
CA HIS A 70 22.31 5.50 9.53
C HIS A 70 20.89 5.95 9.95
N LEU A 71 20.05 6.44 9.02
CA LEU A 71 18.69 6.89 9.31
C LEU A 71 17.88 5.82 10.06
N GLU A 72 18.07 4.54 9.73
CA GLU A 72 17.37 3.44 10.40
C GLU A 72 17.66 3.41 11.90
N MET A 73 18.92 3.63 12.30
CA MET A 73 19.33 3.66 13.70
C MET A 73 18.72 4.87 14.42
N VAL A 74 18.76 6.05 13.80
CA VAL A 74 18.15 7.27 14.35
C VAL A 74 16.65 7.12 14.52
N VAL A 75 15.95 6.60 13.50
CA VAL A 75 14.51 6.34 13.57
C VAL A 75 14.19 5.33 14.67
N ARG A 76 14.95 4.25 14.77
CA ARG A 76 14.75 3.22 15.80
C ARG A 76 14.90 3.80 17.21
N GLN A 77 15.87 4.70 17.42
CA GLN A 77 16.14 5.31 18.71
C GLN A 77 15.16 6.43 19.08
N TYR A 78 14.81 7.30 18.12
CA TYR A 78 14.11 8.56 18.41
C TYR A 78 12.69 8.66 17.82
N LEU A 79 12.18 7.64 17.12
CA LEU A 79 10.84 7.68 16.51
C LEU A 79 9.74 7.94 17.56
N HIS A 80 9.95 7.53 18.79
CA HIS A 80 8.99 7.73 19.87
C HIS A 80 8.81 9.21 20.26
N GLU A 81 9.81 10.05 20.00
CA GLU A 81 9.76 11.50 20.25
C GLU A 81 9.02 12.27 19.15
N GLN A 82 8.76 11.64 17.99
CA GLN A 82 8.13 12.31 16.85
C GLN A 82 6.65 12.54 17.14
N PRO A 83 6.18 13.82 17.29
CA PRO A 83 4.86 14.12 17.83
C PRO A 83 3.71 13.61 16.99
N VAL A 84 3.86 13.63 15.63
CA VAL A 84 2.84 13.14 14.71
C VAL A 84 2.68 11.62 14.83
N VAL A 85 3.80 10.89 15.00
CA VAL A 85 3.79 9.44 15.22
C VAL A 85 3.16 9.09 16.55
N ALA A 86 3.46 9.85 17.61
CA ALA A 86 2.85 9.68 18.93
C ALA A 86 1.33 9.90 18.87
N HIS A 87 0.88 10.92 18.11
CA HIS A 87 -0.54 11.16 17.88
C HIS A 87 -1.21 9.97 17.18
N TYR A 88 -0.63 9.47 16.08
CA TYR A 88 -1.16 8.32 15.35
C TYR A 88 -1.26 7.06 16.21
N ARG A 89 -0.24 6.78 17.03
CA ARG A 89 -0.26 5.62 17.93
C ARG A 89 -1.37 5.70 18.97
N ARG A 90 -1.69 6.90 19.43
CA ARG A 90 -2.74 7.11 20.44
C ARG A 90 -4.15 7.09 19.86
N THR A 91 -4.34 7.68 18.68
CA THR A 91 -5.68 7.94 18.12
C THR A 91 -6.07 7.03 16.97
N GLY A 92 -5.10 6.43 16.29
CA GLY A 92 -5.31 5.72 15.02
C GLY A 92 -5.65 6.65 13.85
N ASP A 93 -5.64 7.98 14.05
CA ASP A 93 -5.95 8.94 12.99
C ASP A 93 -4.79 9.04 12.00
N GLY A 94 -4.99 8.49 10.82
CA GLY A 94 -4.05 8.54 9.71
C GLY A 94 -4.22 9.73 8.79
N SER A 95 -5.02 10.73 9.15
CA SER A 95 -5.19 11.96 8.35
C SER A 95 -3.91 12.81 8.31
N PRO A 96 -3.76 13.72 7.34
CA PRO A 96 -2.60 14.59 7.26
C PRO A 96 -2.52 15.56 8.44
N HIS A 97 -1.40 15.53 9.14
CA HIS A 97 -1.07 16.42 10.24
C HIS A 97 0.27 17.12 9.99
N LYS A 98 0.34 18.39 10.38
CA LYS A 98 1.59 19.15 10.42
C LYS A 98 2.29 18.87 11.73
N LEU A 99 3.61 18.95 11.74
CA LEU A 99 4.39 18.91 12.97
C LEU A 99 3.99 20.06 13.91
N SER A 100 3.75 21.25 13.35
CA SER A 100 3.33 22.46 14.06
C SER A 100 1.91 22.38 14.67
N ASP A 101 1.13 21.34 14.38
CA ASP A 101 -0.14 21.09 15.09
C ASP A 101 0.09 20.61 16.53
N PHE A 102 1.29 20.12 16.86
CA PHE A 102 1.58 19.43 18.12
C PHE A 102 2.66 20.11 18.93
N VAL A 103 3.64 20.73 18.30
CA VAL A 103 4.79 21.36 18.96
C VAL A 103 5.14 22.68 18.30
N THR A 104 5.63 23.60 19.11
CA THR A 104 6.27 24.82 18.62
C THR A 104 7.62 24.49 18.00
N ARG A 105 8.15 25.40 17.19
CA ARG A 105 9.48 25.25 16.60
C ARG A 105 10.57 25.10 17.68
N GLN A 106 10.46 25.81 18.79
CA GLN A 106 11.44 25.74 19.87
C GLN A 106 11.41 24.37 20.57
N GLU A 107 10.24 23.82 20.81
CA GLU A 107 10.08 22.47 21.37
C GLU A 107 10.61 21.42 20.39
N PHE A 108 10.30 21.54 19.09
CA PHE A 108 10.83 20.64 18.07
C PHE A 108 12.35 20.59 18.05
N HIS A 109 13.02 21.74 18.14
CA HIS A 109 14.49 21.81 18.15
C HIS A 109 15.15 21.18 19.40
N ARG A 110 14.39 20.93 20.46
CA ARG A 110 14.89 20.24 21.66
C ARG A 110 14.85 18.72 21.55
N LEU A 111 14.11 18.19 20.58
CA LEU A 111 13.97 16.73 20.40
C LEU A 111 15.28 16.12 19.89
N GLY A 112 15.59 14.91 20.37
CA GLY A 112 16.73 14.14 19.87
C GLY A 112 16.58 13.81 18.38
N ILE A 113 15.37 13.47 17.93
CA ILE A 113 15.11 13.21 16.51
C ILE A 113 15.37 14.44 15.62
N TYR A 114 15.15 15.67 16.12
CA TYR A 114 15.51 16.87 15.39
C TYR A 114 17.02 16.97 15.21
N ASN A 115 17.78 16.83 16.29
CA ASN A 115 19.23 17.02 16.28
C ASN A 115 19.96 15.96 15.45
N GLU A 116 19.49 14.70 15.50
CA GLU A 116 20.15 13.60 14.82
C GLU A 116 19.69 13.41 13.36
N ASN A 117 18.49 13.88 12.99
CA ASN A 117 17.97 13.73 11.65
C ASN A 117 17.63 15.07 10.98
N TYR A 118 16.60 15.78 11.48
CA TYR A 118 16.01 16.93 10.77
C TYR A 118 16.97 18.11 10.63
N ARG A 119 17.77 18.39 11.64
CA ARG A 119 18.80 19.44 11.59
C ARG A 119 19.84 19.19 10.49
N ARG A 120 20.24 17.92 10.31
CA ARG A 120 21.23 17.51 9.30
C ARG A 120 20.69 17.62 7.89
N THR A 121 19.39 17.38 7.71
CA THR A 121 18.70 17.49 6.41
C THR A 121 18.13 18.86 6.13
N GLY A 122 18.21 19.78 7.10
CA GLY A 122 17.65 21.14 6.97
C GLY A 122 16.13 21.20 7.04
N VAL A 123 15.45 20.15 7.51
CA VAL A 123 14.00 20.09 7.64
C VAL A 123 13.53 20.88 8.85
N GLU A 124 12.58 21.80 8.62
CA GLU A 124 11.95 22.61 9.67
C GLU A 124 10.45 22.37 9.77
N TYR A 125 9.80 22.06 8.66
CA TYR A 125 8.35 21.81 8.61
C TYR A 125 8.10 20.45 7.98
N GLN A 126 7.17 19.74 8.55
CA GLN A 126 6.76 18.43 8.06
C GLN A 126 5.25 18.29 8.08
N MET A 127 4.69 17.66 7.05
CA MET A 127 3.32 17.18 7.02
C MET A 127 3.33 15.68 6.74
N THR A 128 2.77 14.92 7.66
CA THR A 128 2.78 13.43 7.61
C THR A 128 1.37 12.88 7.62
N PHE A 129 1.15 11.80 6.89
CA PHE A 129 -0.10 11.05 6.90
C PHE A 129 0.16 9.56 6.68
N MET A 130 -0.77 8.71 7.07
CA MET A 130 -0.67 7.27 6.88
C MET A 130 -1.48 6.80 5.69
N VAL A 131 -0.87 5.97 4.84
CA VAL A 131 -1.53 5.28 3.72
C VAL A 131 -2.23 4.02 4.21
N GLN A 132 -1.63 3.33 5.18
CA GLN A 132 -2.21 2.15 5.80
C GLN A 132 -2.38 2.37 7.30
N SER A 133 -3.59 2.13 7.82
CA SER A 133 -3.88 2.31 9.24
C SER A 133 -3.28 1.17 10.08
N LEU A 134 -2.76 1.53 11.26
CA LEU A 134 -2.35 0.57 12.29
C LEU A 134 -3.50 -0.33 12.78
N GLN A 135 -4.75 0.11 12.61
CA GLN A 135 -5.95 -0.61 13.05
C GLN A 135 -6.35 -1.77 12.14
N ARG A 136 -5.75 -1.89 10.96
CA ARG A 136 -5.94 -3.07 10.13
C ARG A 136 -4.98 -4.17 10.60
N PRO A 137 -5.34 -5.46 10.46
CA PRO A 137 -4.43 -6.56 10.78
C PRO A 137 -3.32 -6.66 9.72
N SER A 138 -2.62 -5.56 9.49
CA SER A 138 -1.45 -5.48 8.62
C SER A 138 -0.20 -5.51 9.49
N PRO A 139 0.81 -6.29 9.13
CA PRO A 139 2.09 -6.29 9.84
C PRO A 139 2.86 -4.99 9.64
N SER A 140 2.47 -4.16 8.68
CA SER A 140 3.22 -2.95 8.31
C SER A 140 2.40 -1.68 8.46
N THR A 141 3.08 -0.61 8.89
CA THR A 141 2.57 0.77 8.88
C THR A 141 3.31 1.57 7.83
N ILE A 142 2.56 2.25 6.97
CA ILE A 142 3.13 3.12 5.93
C ILE A 142 2.80 4.56 6.27
N ALA A 143 3.85 5.35 6.51
CA ALA A 143 3.78 6.79 6.70
C ALA A 143 4.47 7.51 5.55
N ILE A 144 3.79 8.52 4.98
CA ILE A 144 4.36 9.41 3.99
C ILE A 144 4.54 10.77 4.64
N ALA A 145 5.76 11.28 4.62
CA ALA A 145 6.10 12.60 5.10
C ALA A 145 6.56 13.49 3.95
N LEU A 146 6.12 14.74 3.97
CA LEU A 146 6.55 15.79 3.07
C LEU A 146 7.20 16.87 3.91
N ASP A 147 8.38 17.32 3.49
CA ASP A 147 9.24 18.14 4.29
C ASP A 147 9.60 19.44 3.56
N ARG A 148 9.71 20.54 4.34
CA ARG A 148 10.16 21.85 3.92
C ARG A 148 11.30 22.35 4.81
N GLY A 149 12.19 23.10 4.21
CA GLY A 149 13.33 23.68 4.90
C GLY A 149 13.02 25.00 5.59
N ARG A 150 14.05 25.55 6.25
CA ARG A 150 13.95 26.81 7.00
C ARG A 150 13.61 28.02 6.14
N ALA A 151 13.98 28.00 4.88
CA ALA A 151 13.68 29.08 3.92
C ALA A 151 12.24 29.05 3.40
N ASP A 152 11.54 27.93 3.62
CA ASP A 152 10.16 27.75 3.20
C ASP A 152 9.19 28.22 4.29
N SER A 153 7.92 28.38 3.92
CA SER A 153 6.81 28.51 4.87
C SER A 153 6.28 27.13 5.28
N ASP A 154 5.63 27.06 6.43
CA ASP A 154 4.92 25.87 6.87
C ASP A 154 3.82 25.46 5.88
N PHE A 155 3.39 24.21 5.97
CA PHE A 155 2.28 23.68 5.19
C PHE A 155 0.98 24.41 5.54
N THR A 156 0.18 24.65 4.52
CA THR A 156 -1.09 25.36 4.65
C THR A 156 -2.26 24.40 4.80
N GLU A 157 -3.42 24.91 5.21
CA GLU A 157 -4.67 24.12 5.20
C GLU A 157 -5.08 23.68 3.79
N ARG A 158 -4.64 24.43 2.73
CA ARG A 158 -4.80 23.99 1.35
C ARG A 158 -3.98 22.71 1.08
N ASP A 159 -2.74 22.64 1.53
CA ASP A 159 -1.89 21.47 1.36
C ASP A 159 -2.49 20.27 2.10
N ARG A 160 -2.98 20.50 3.32
CA ARG A 160 -3.71 19.50 4.11
C ARG A 160 -4.95 18.98 3.39
N ALA A 161 -5.77 19.86 2.83
CA ALA A 161 -6.98 19.49 2.10
C ALA A 161 -6.66 18.63 0.86
N ILE A 162 -5.60 18.98 0.13
CA ILE A 162 -5.11 18.20 -1.00
C ILE A 162 -4.72 16.79 -0.56
N LEU A 163 -3.92 16.67 0.50
CA LEU A 163 -3.49 15.37 1.00
C LEU A 163 -4.65 14.53 1.55
N LYS A 164 -5.63 15.15 2.21
CA LYS A 164 -6.88 14.48 2.62
C LYS A 164 -7.63 13.90 1.42
N LEU A 165 -7.67 14.62 0.30
CA LEU A 165 -8.32 14.16 -0.93
C LEU A 165 -7.55 13.00 -1.58
N VAL A 166 -6.23 13.07 -1.62
CA VAL A 166 -5.38 12.07 -2.30
C VAL A 166 -5.22 10.78 -1.47
N ARG A 167 -5.19 10.88 -0.14
CA ARG A 167 -4.93 9.75 0.77
C ARG A 167 -5.77 8.49 0.49
N PRO A 168 -7.12 8.51 0.37
CA PRO A 168 -7.90 7.30 0.12
C PRO A 168 -7.55 6.64 -1.21
N HIS A 169 -7.18 7.42 -2.22
CA HIS A 169 -6.72 6.91 -3.50
C HIS A 169 -5.36 6.21 -3.40
N LEU A 170 -4.44 6.74 -2.59
CA LEU A 170 -3.16 6.09 -2.33
C LEU A 170 -3.35 4.75 -1.61
N MET A 171 -4.27 4.67 -0.66
CA MET A 171 -4.61 3.41 0.02
C MET A 171 -5.15 2.37 -0.96
N THR A 172 -6.03 2.78 -1.87
CA THR A 172 -6.57 1.90 -2.92
C THR A 172 -5.47 1.45 -3.89
N ALA A 173 -4.65 2.39 -4.37
CA ALA A 173 -3.58 2.08 -5.32
C ALA A 173 -2.53 1.15 -4.71
N TYR A 174 -2.16 1.37 -3.44
CA TYR A 174 -1.26 0.48 -2.71
C TYR A 174 -1.85 -0.94 -2.61
N GLY A 175 -3.11 -1.08 -2.21
CA GLY A 175 -3.80 -2.37 -2.14
C GLY A 175 -3.87 -3.09 -3.50
N ASN A 176 -4.00 -2.33 -4.59
CA ASN A 176 -3.94 -2.89 -5.95
C ASN A 176 -2.53 -3.42 -6.26
N ALA A 177 -1.48 -2.65 -5.94
CA ALA A 177 -0.09 -3.07 -6.14
C ALA A 177 0.26 -4.29 -5.29
N GLU A 178 -0.19 -4.36 -4.03
CA GLU A 178 -0.04 -5.55 -3.17
C GLU A 178 -0.71 -6.79 -3.80
N THR A 179 -1.93 -6.63 -4.31
CA THR A 179 -2.66 -7.72 -4.96
C THR A 179 -1.92 -8.24 -6.19
N VAL A 180 -1.46 -7.33 -7.06
CA VAL A 180 -0.71 -7.70 -8.27
C VAL A 180 0.61 -8.37 -7.90
N SER A 181 1.32 -7.85 -6.90
CA SER A 181 2.57 -8.44 -6.42
C SER A 181 2.35 -9.84 -5.82
N ALA A 182 1.27 -10.03 -5.06
CA ALA A 182 0.91 -11.35 -4.55
C ALA A 182 0.59 -12.34 -5.68
N LEU A 183 -0.17 -11.90 -6.70
CA LEU A 183 -0.48 -12.71 -7.88
C LEU A 183 0.80 -13.11 -8.64
N ARG A 184 1.72 -12.17 -8.84
CA ARG A 184 3.01 -12.46 -9.51
C ARG A 184 3.86 -13.47 -8.73
N ARG A 185 3.84 -13.43 -7.41
CA ARG A 185 4.57 -14.40 -6.56
C ARG A 185 3.94 -15.79 -6.55
N THR A 186 2.62 -15.86 -6.72
CA THR A 186 1.88 -17.14 -6.76
C THR A 186 1.79 -17.73 -8.17
N ALA A 187 1.96 -16.89 -9.20
CA ALA A 187 2.11 -17.37 -10.57
C ALA A 187 3.39 -18.22 -10.65
N PRO A 188 3.33 -19.50 -11.02
CA PRO A 188 4.53 -20.30 -11.19
C PRO A 188 5.39 -19.62 -12.24
N THR A 189 6.70 -19.55 -12.00
CA THR A 189 7.71 -19.21 -12.98
C THR A 189 7.64 -20.25 -14.09
N THR A 190 6.79 -20.01 -15.07
CA THR A 190 6.48 -20.97 -16.16
C THR A 190 7.59 -20.98 -17.23
N SER A 191 8.80 -20.55 -16.89
CA SER A 191 9.93 -20.55 -17.81
C SER A 191 10.74 -21.86 -17.84
N ALA A 192 10.51 -22.80 -16.92
CA ALA A 192 11.35 -24.01 -16.82
C ALA A 192 10.60 -25.29 -16.41
N ALA A 193 9.27 -25.37 -16.52
CA ALA A 193 8.56 -26.61 -16.24
C ALA A 193 8.00 -27.24 -17.50
N PRO A 194 8.17 -28.56 -17.70
CA PRO A 194 7.59 -29.25 -18.85
C PRO A 194 6.07 -29.06 -18.84
N GLU A 195 5.47 -29.00 -20.02
CA GLU A 195 4.07 -28.60 -20.35
C GLU A 195 2.94 -29.31 -19.62
N THR A 196 3.21 -30.17 -18.65
CA THR A 196 2.25 -31.11 -18.06
C THR A 196 1.47 -30.61 -16.84
N ARG A 197 1.78 -29.40 -16.28
CA ARG A 197 1.05 -28.86 -15.13
C ARG A 197 0.82 -27.35 -15.25
N ARG A 198 -0.06 -26.96 -16.12
CA ARG A 198 -0.55 -25.55 -16.11
C ARG A 198 -1.52 -25.37 -14.94
N ARG A 199 -1.22 -24.43 -14.04
CA ARG A 199 -2.10 -24.02 -12.93
C ARG A 199 -2.84 -22.76 -13.34
N GLU A 200 -4.14 -22.78 -13.21
CA GLU A 200 -4.98 -21.59 -13.36
C GLU A 200 -5.28 -21.01 -11.97
N ILE A 201 -5.41 -19.70 -11.87
CA ILE A 201 -5.53 -19.00 -10.58
C ILE A 201 -6.82 -18.19 -10.55
N ILE A 202 -7.56 -18.36 -9.46
CA ILE A 202 -8.71 -17.53 -9.09
C ILE A 202 -8.38 -16.92 -7.73
N VAL A 203 -8.46 -15.60 -7.63
CA VAL A 203 -8.28 -14.86 -6.38
C VAL A 203 -9.62 -14.29 -5.94
N LEU A 204 -10.08 -14.69 -4.76
CA LEU A 204 -11.29 -14.20 -4.14
C LEU A 204 -10.95 -13.10 -3.12
N ARG A 205 -11.63 -11.96 -3.21
CA ARG A 205 -11.53 -10.87 -2.23
C ARG A 205 -12.69 -10.97 -1.24
N ARG A 206 -12.49 -10.46 -0.02
CA ARG A 206 -13.52 -10.42 1.04
C ARG A 206 -14.81 -9.69 0.65
N ASN A 207 -14.76 -8.79 -0.32
CA ASN A 207 -15.91 -8.03 -0.80
C ASN A 207 -16.68 -8.76 -1.94
N GLY A 208 -16.46 -10.05 -2.15
CA GLY A 208 -17.08 -10.82 -3.21
C GLY A 208 -16.48 -10.62 -4.62
N GLN A 209 -15.53 -9.69 -4.77
CA GLN A 209 -14.82 -9.52 -6.04
C GLN A 209 -13.82 -10.65 -6.26
N HIS A 210 -13.69 -11.08 -7.50
CA HIS A 210 -12.72 -12.09 -7.90
C HIS A 210 -11.88 -11.64 -9.09
N LEU A 211 -10.64 -12.12 -9.14
CA LEU A 211 -9.75 -11.98 -10.29
C LEU A 211 -9.44 -13.39 -10.80
N MET A 212 -9.64 -13.60 -12.09
CA MET A 212 -9.39 -14.89 -12.74
C MET A 212 -8.41 -14.73 -13.88
N SER A 213 -7.55 -15.74 -14.10
CA SER A 213 -6.83 -15.85 -15.36
C SER A 213 -7.85 -16.10 -16.50
N PRO A 214 -7.57 -15.65 -17.74
CA PRO A 214 -8.49 -15.83 -18.86
C PRO A 214 -8.92 -17.30 -19.08
N ARG A 215 -8.02 -18.24 -18.80
CA ARG A 215 -8.29 -19.67 -18.89
C ARG A 215 -9.06 -20.23 -17.71
N ALA A 216 -8.88 -19.67 -16.50
CA ALA A 216 -9.64 -20.11 -15.33
C ALA A 216 -11.14 -19.88 -15.54
N GLY A 217 -11.53 -18.74 -16.12
CA GLY A 217 -12.92 -18.47 -16.49
C GLY A 217 -13.48 -19.46 -17.50
N HIS A 218 -12.70 -19.81 -18.51
CA HIS A 218 -13.09 -20.84 -19.50
C HIS A 218 -13.30 -22.22 -18.85
N TRP A 219 -12.40 -22.63 -17.96
CA TRP A 219 -12.52 -23.91 -17.26
C TRP A 219 -13.69 -23.92 -16.27
N LEU A 220 -13.92 -22.84 -15.53
CA LEU A 220 -15.10 -22.73 -14.67
C LEU A 220 -16.40 -22.91 -15.47
N HIS A 221 -16.48 -22.27 -16.65
CA HIS A 221 -17.64 -22.41 -17.52
C HIS A 221 -17.84 -23.85 -18.03
N LEU A 222 -16.76 -24.57 -18.34
CA LEU A 222 -16.83 -25.95 -18.80
C LEU A 222 -17.21 -26.96 -17.72
N TYR A 223 -16.86 -26.67 -16.45
CA TYR A 223 -17.01 -27.60 -15.33
C TYR A 223 -18.12 -27.23 -14.34
N SER A 224 -18.72 -26.04 -14.43
CA SER A 224 -19.92 -25.71 -13.69
C SER A 224 -21.10 -26.41 -14.39
N GLN A 225 -21.63 -27.47 -13.79
CA GLN A 225 -22.73 -28.25 -14.33
C GLN A 225 -24.06 -27.48 -14.39
N ASP A 226 -24.17 -26.40 -13.65
CA ASP A 226 -25.32 -25.50 -13.69
C ASP A 226 -25.01 -24.34 -14.62
N GLY A 227 -25.71 -24.22 -15.74
CA GLY A 227 -25.57 -23.15 -16.74
C GLY A 227 -25.73 -21.70 -16.20
N SER A 228 -25.54 -21.46 -14.92
CA SER A 228 -25.71 -20.20 -14.20
C SER A 228 -24.53 -19.22 -14.32
N SER A 229 -23.39 -19.61 -14.92
CA SER A 229 -22.23 -18.70 -15.07
C SER A 229 -22.32 -17.74 -16.27
N ARG A 230 -23.52 -17.35 -16.68
CA ARG A 230 -23.71 -16.19 -17.57
C ARG A 230 -23.61 -14.92 -16.73
N GLY A 231 -22.44 -14.29 -16.70
CA GLY A 231 -22.28 -13.00 -16.05
C GLY A 231 -21.13 -12.84 -15.06
N GLY A 232 -20.13 -13.74 -15.07
CA GLY A 232 -18.92 -13.56 -14.23
C GLY A 232 -19.13 -13.87 -12.75
N HIS A 233 -20.20 -14.55 -12.37
CA HIS A 233 -20.42 -15.05 -11.01
C HIS A 233 -19.70 -16.38 -10.79
N LEU A 234 -19.15 -16.54 -9.58
CA LEU A 234 -18.58 -17.81 -9.13
C LEU A 234 -19.70 -18.78 -8.77
N PRO A 235 -19.51 -20.10 -9.01
CA PRO A 235 -20.42 -21.12 -8.49
C PRO A 235 -20.62 -21.02 -6.98
N ASP A 236 -21.82 -21.27 -6.50
CA ASP A 236 -22.20 -21.12 -5.08
C ASP A 236 -21.32 -21.93 -4.13
N ASP A 237 -20.83 -23.08 -4.55
CA ASP A 237 -19.88 -23.91 -3.78
C ASP A 237 -18.55 -23.22 -3.48
N LEU A 238 -18.16 -22.22 -4.28
CA LEU A 238 -16.96 -21.41 -4.08
C LEU A 238 -17.26 -20.09 -3.35
N SER A 239 -18.53 -19.66 -3.33
CA SER A 239 -18.96 -18.43 -2.67
C SER A 239 -19.17 -18.60 -1.17
N THR A 240 -19.55 -19.78 -0.69
CA THR A 240 -19.90 -20.07 0.71
C THR A 240 -18.71 -20.33 1.64
N GLY A 241 -17.47 -20.48 1.09
CA GLY A 241 -16.25 -20.72 1.88
C GLY A 241 -15.59 -19.48 2.48
N SER A 242 -16.17 -18.29 2.41
CA SER A 242 -15.52 -17.01 2.76
C SER A 242 -15.65 -16.60 4.23
N GLY A 243 -15.61 -17.55 5.17
CA GLY A 243 -15.47 -17.26 6.59
C GLY A 243 -14.08 -16.72 6.93
N GLY A 244 -13.91 -15.42 6.96
CA GLY A 244 -12.93 -14.74 7.81
C GLY A 244 -11.50 -14.49 7.30
N SER A 245 -11.00 -15.13 6.26
CA SER A 245 -9.62 -14.87 5.74
C SER A 245 -9.58 -14.81 4.20
N PRO A 246 -8.69 -14.02 3.59
CA PRO A 246 -8.55 -14.02 2.13
C PRO A 246 -8.07 -15.40 1.67
N CYS A 247 -8.95 -16.16 1.06
CA CYS A 247 -8.62 -17.47 0.52
C CYS A 247 -8.08 -17.32 -0.90
N VAL A 248 -6.85 -17.80 -1.12
CA VAL A 248 -6.30 -18.00 -2.46
C VAL A 248 -6.57 -19.47 -2.83
N TRP A 249 -7.42 -19.68 -3.78
CA TRP A 249 -7.71 -21.01 -4.33
C TRP A 249 -6.80 -21.25 -5.52
N ALA A 250 -5.94 -22.25 -5.44
CA ALA A 250 -5.20 -22.76 -6.59
C ALA A 250 -5.77 -24.09 -7.01
N ALA A 251 -6.45 -24.15 -8.15
CA ALA A 251 -6.89 -25.40 -8.74
C ALA A 251 -5.80 -25.97 -9.64
N THR A 252 -5.33 -27.17 -9.36
CA THR A 252 -4.45 -27.91 -10.25
C THR A 252 -5.30 -28.84 -11.07
N ILE A 253 -5.43 -28.56 -12.37
CA ILE A 253 -6.15 -29.42 -13.31
C ILE A 253 -5.14 -30.36 -13.94
N PRO A 254 -5.21 -31.68 -13.71
CA PRO A 254 -4.36 -32.63 -14.40
C PRO A 254 -4.80 -32.70 -15.87
N CYS A 255 -3.91 -32.38 -16.79
CA CYS A 255 -4.12 -32.50 -18.22
C CYS A 255 -4.03 -33.97 -18.65
N ARG A 256 -5.07 -34.76 -18.35
CA ARG A 256 -5.35 -36.03 -19.04
C ARG A 256 -6.86 -36.18 -19.23
N ALA A 257 -7.27 -36.03 -20.46
CA ALA A 257 -8.60 -36.39 -20.92
C ALA A 257 -8.83 -37.88 -20.73
N ARG A 258 -9.42 -38.27 -19.60
CA ARG A 258 -10.23 -39.50 -19.49
C ARG A 258 -11.49 -39.15 -18.71
N ARG A 259 -12.61 -39.49 -19.28
CA ARG A 259 -13.97 -39.29 -18.75
C ARG A 259 -14.09 -39.92 -17.36
N GLY A 260 -14.17 -39.10 -16.32
CA GLY A 260 -14.43 -39.46 -14.93
C GLY A 260 -14.67 -38.21 -14.10
N PRO A 261 -15.47 -38.26 -13.01
CA PRO A 261 -15.80 -37.07 -12.23
C PRO A 261 -14.54 -36.45 -11.64
N CYS A 262 -14.31 -35.17 -11.97
CA CYS A 262 -13.20 -34.37 -11.39
C CYS A 262 -13.54 -34.02 -9.95
N SER A 263 -12.73 -34.51 -9.01
CA SER A 263 -12.79 -34.08 -7.63
C SER A 263 -11.97 -32.80 -7.45
N TRP A 264 -12.61 -31.74 -7.01
CA TRP A 264 -11.96 -30.52 -6.58
C TRP A 264 -11.30 -30.73 -5.22
N ARG A 265 -10.00 -30.54 -5.12
CA ARG A 265 -9.32 -30.44 -3.82
C ARG A 265 -8.95 -29.01 -3.55
N ALA A 266 -9.64 -28.40 -2.62
CA ALA A 266 -9.27 -27.13 -2.03
C ALA A 266 -8.01 -27.32 -1.15
N ARG A 267 -6.93 -26.60 -1.42
CA ARG A 267 -5.85 -26.41 -0.47
C ARG A 267 -5.91 -25.01 0.08
N THR A 268 -6.48 -24.87 1.26
CA THR A 268 -6.27 -23.68 2.08
C THR A 268 -4.85 -23.74 2.61
N ARG A 269 -3.98 -22.83 2.23
CA ARG A 269 -2.79 -22.54 3.01
C ARG A 269 -3.22 -21.65 4.17
N ALA A 270 -3.72 -22.24 5.23
CA ALA A 270 -3.68 -21.60 6.52
C ALA A 270 -2.20 -21.45 6.88
N SER A 271 -1.65 -20.25 6.81
CA SER A 271 -0.43 -19.92 7.52
C SER A 271 -0.75 -20.04 8.99
N ALA A 272 -0.23 -21.08 9.64
CA ALA A 272 -0.31 -21.24 11.06
C ALA A 272 0.19 -19.94 11.73
N CYS A 273 -0.71 -19.24 12.43
CA CYS A 273 -0.35 -18.37 13.52
C CYS A 273 -0.23 -19.27 14.74
N ALA A 274 1.00 -19.53 15.16
CA ALA A 274 1.37 -19.82 16.51
C ALA A 274 2.24 -18.67 16.99
#